data_aa670d7cb2ff9eee1f8c4ee3c42dfac5
#
_entry.id   aa670d7cb2ff9eee1f8c4ee3c42dfac5
#
_cell.length_a   1.000
_cell.length_b   1.000
_cell.length_c   1.000
_cell.angle_alpha   90.00
_cell.angle_beta   90.00
_cell.angle_gamma   90.00
#
_symmetry.space_group_name_H-M   'P 1'
#
loop_
_entity.id
_entity.type
_entity.pdbx_description
1 polymer ?
#
loop_
_entity_poly.entity_id
_entity_poly.type
_entity_poly.pdbx_seq_one_letter_code
_entity_poly.pdbx_strand_id
1 'polypeptide(L)'
;MTDIYSLQFDPHKISHQLEELGMIFADLDTAVELMKKEEKMIVAELTLQFSRQKMYKNMKELDGLIYNHEKFRDFTNRYSETLKKRNRAKIRF
;
A
#
# COMPACT_ATOMS: atom_id res chain seq x y z
N MET A 1 -35.83 9.22 -28.86
CA MET A 1 -35.46 8.13 -27.99
C MET A 1 -34.10 7.58 -28.26
N THR A 2 -33.31 8.41 -28.63
CA THR A 2 -31.90 8.15 -28.80
C THR A 2 -31.19 8.02 -27.48
N ASP A 3 -31.87 8.44 -26.43
CA ASP A 3 -31.20 8.71 -25.17
C ASP A 3 -30.79 7.47 -24.41
N ILE A 4 -31.49 6.36 -24.60
CA ILE A 4 -31.10 5.09 -23.95
C ILE A 4 -29.76 4.61 -24.48
N TYR A 5 -29.55 4.67 -25.78
CA TYR A 5 -28.29 4.28 -26.39
C TYR A 5 -27.21 5.32 -26.11
N SER A 6 -27.54 6.58 -26.14
CA SER A 6 -26.61 7.65 -25.80
C SER A 6 -26.09 7.54 -24.36
N LEU A 7 -26.97 7.18 -23.43
CA LEU A 7 -26.59 6.99 -22.02
C LEU A 7 -25.72 5.75 -21.81
N GLN A 8 -25.97 4.69 -22.59
CA GLN A 8 -25.20 3.44 -22.47
C GLN A 8 -23.88 3.49 -23.20
N PHE A 9 -23.82 4.21 -24.31
CA PHE A 9 -22.67 4.19 -25.22
C PHE A 9 -22.07 5.57 -25.44
N ASP A 10 -22.22 6.47 -24.48
CA ASP A 10 -21.60 7.77 -24.55
C ASP A 10 -20.07 7.64 -24.41
N PRO A 11 -19.31 7.93 -25.48
CA PRO A 11 -17.84 7.80 -25.44
C PRO A 11 -17.19 8.67 -24.37
N HIS A 12 -17.76 9.82 -24.07
CA HIS A 12 -17.22 10.70 -23.03
C HIS A 12 -17.37 10.10 -21.64
N LYS A 13 -18.49 9.45 -21.34
CA LYS A 13 -18.70 8.77 -20.08
C LYS A 13 -17.75 7.60 -19.90
N ILE A 14 -17.60 6.76 -20.93
CA ILE A 14 -16.72 5.61 -20.90
C ILE A 14 -15.27 6.07 -20.70
N SER A 15 -14.84 7.06 -21.46
CA SER A 15 -13.51 7.63 -21.35
C SER A 15 -13.23 8.19 -19.96
N HIS A 16 -14.19 8.92 -19.39
CA HIS A 16 -14.07 9.46 -18.04
C HIS A 16 -13.98 8.37 -16.98
N GLN A 17 -14.78 7.31 -17.09
CA GLN A 17 -14.72 6.17 -16.18
C GLN A 17 -13.35 5.44 -16.25
N LEU A 18 -12.80 5.27 -17.44
CA LEU A 18 -11.48 4.68 -17.61
C LEU A 18 -10.38 5.55 -17.00
N GLU A 19 -10.47 6.85 -17.15
CA GLU A 19 -9.55 7.80 -16.54
C GLU A 19 -9.63 7.72 -15.01
N GLU A 20 -10.81 7.68 -14.42
CA GLU A 20 -10.98 7.53 -12.98
C GLU A 20 -10.38 6.23 -12.46
N LEU A 21 -10.62 5.11 -13.13
CA LEU A 21 -10.04 3.83 -12.75
C LEU A 21 -8.52 3.86 -12.85
N GLY A 22 -7.97 4.47 -13.88
CA GLY A 22 -6.54 4.64 -14.03
C GLY A 22 -5.93 5.48 -12.93
N MET A 23 -6.59 6.56 -12.53
CA MET A 23 -6.15 7.42 -11.42
C MET A 23 -6.18 6.68 -10.08
N ILE A 24 -7.22 5.92 -9.82
CA ILE A 24 -7.30 5.09 -8.60
C ILE A 24 -6.16 4.09 -8.54
N PHE A 25 -5.87 3.43 -9.65
CA PHE A 25 -4.77 2.47 -9.74
C PHE A 25 -3.41 3.15 -9.50
N ALA A 26 -3.17 4.30 -10.10
CA ALA A 26 -1.95 5.08 -9.92
C ALA A 26 -1.78 5.53 -8.46
N ASP A 27 -2.86 5.97 -7.81
CA ASP A 27 -2.85 6.35 -6.41
C ASP A 27 -2.49 5.17 -5.50
N LEU A 28 -3.03 3.97 -5.79
CA LEU A 28 -2.71 2.77 -5.03
C LEU A 28 -1.26 2.34 -5.22
N ASP A 29 -0.72 2.43 -6.43
CA ASP A 29 0.69 2.15 -6.69
C ASP A 29 1.59 3.14 -5.94
N THR A 30 1.25 4.41 -5.96
CA THR A 30 1.97 5.44 -5.20
C THR A 30 1.92 5.15 -3.71
N ALA A 31 0.76 4.75 -3.19
CA ALA A 31 0.60 4.39 -1.78
C ALA A 31 1.52 3.21 -1.42
N VAL A 32 1.60 2.18 -2.25
CA VAL A 32 2.49 1.03 -2.04
C VAL A 32 3.96 1.47 -2.00
N GLU A 33 4.39 2.33 -2.93
CA GLU A 33 5.76 2.84 -2.95
C GLU A 33 6.10 3.66 -1.71
N LEU A 34 5.18 4.50 -1.24
CA LEU A 34 5.34 5.27 -0.01
C LEU A 34 5.41 4.36 1.21
N MET A 35 4.63 3.29 1.24
CA MET A 35 4.66 2.32 2.33
C MET A 35 5.98 1.53 2.37
N LYS A 36 6.58 1.23 1.23
CA LYS A 36 7.91 0.62 1.18
C LYS A 36 8.97 1.52 1.81
N LYS A 37 8.88 2.83 1.59
CA LYS A 37 9.76 3.81 2.23
C LYS A 37 9.50 3.89 3.73
N GLU A 38 8.23 3.88 4.13
CA GLU A 38 7.83 3.87 5.53
C GLU A 38 8.38 2.63 6.26
N GLU A 39 8.33 1.46 5.63
CA GLU A 39 8.91 0.23 6.18
C GLU A 39 10.38 0.41 6.53
N LYS A 40 11.16 0.97 5.60
CA LYS A 40 12.58 1.23 5.82
C LYS A 40 12.81 2.19 6.98
N MET A 41 11.97 3.21 7.11
CA MET A 41 12.04 4.17 8.19
C MET A 41 11.72 3.53 9.55
N ILE A 42 10.69 2.69 9.61
CA ILE A 42 10.31 1.96 10.82
C ILE A 42 11.44 1.01 11.25
N VAL A 43 11.99 0.26 10.32
CA VAL A 43 13.11 -0.65 10.59
C VAL A 43 14.32 0.10 11.11
N ALA A 44 14.68 1.22 10.50
CA ALA A 44 15.80 2.05 10.93
C ALA A 44 15.56 2.64 12.33
N GLU A 45 14.37 3.14 12.59
CA GLU A 45 13.99 3.71 13.89
C GLU A 45 14.05 2.66 15.01
N LEU A 46 13.47 1.49 14.77
CA LEU A 46 13.47 0.40 15.75
C LEU A 46 14.88 -0.15 15.96
N THR A 47 15.68 -0.27 14.90
CA THR A 47 17.07 -0.69 15.00
C THR A 47 17.84 0.25 15.91
N LEU A 48 17.68 1.56 15.73
CA LEU A 48 18.34 2.55 16.55
C LEU A 48 17.89 2.48 18.01
N GLN A 49 16.59 2.33 18.25
CA GLN A 49 16.01 2.19 19.57
C GLN A 49 16.57 0.98 20.31
N PHE A 50 16.54 -0.20 19.68
CA PHE A 50 17.03 -1.43 20.29
C PHE A 50 18.55 -1.42 20.47
N SER A 51 19.28 -0.79 19.55
CA SER A 51 20.71 -0.61 19.67
C SER A 51 21.09 0.22 20.91
N ARG A 52 20.36 1.31 21.15
CA ARG A 52 20.57 2.16 22.33
C ARG A 52 20.27 1.42 23.63
N GLN A 53 19.27 0.55 23.62
CA GLN A 53 18.86 -0.24 24.79
C GLN A 53 19.70 -1.50 24.97
N LYS A 54 20.56 -1.84 24.01
CA LYS A 54 21.40 -3.05 24.02
C LYS A 54 20.59 -4.33 24.23
N MET A 55 19.43 -4.42 23.58
CA MET A 55 18.48 -5.51 23.78
C MET A 55 18.77 -6.75 22.94
N TYR A 56 19.76 -6.71 22.06
CA TYR A 56 20.07 -7.83 21.18
C TYR A 56 21.58 -8.11 21.13
N LYS A 57 21.94 -9.36 20.87
CA LYS A 57 23.33 -9.81 20.78
C LYS A 57 23.78 -10.02 19.34
N ASN A 58 22.83 -10.28 18.41
CA ASN A 58 23.12 -10.56 17.01
C ASN A 58 21.96 -10.08 16.14
N MET A 59 22.17 -10.11 14.82
CA MET A 59 21.17 -9.61 13.86
C MET A 59 19.89 -10.42 13.87
N LYS A 60 19.96 -11.70 14.15
CA LYS A 60 18.78 -12.58 14.21
C LYS A 60 17.86 -12.19 15.35
N GLU A 61 18.41 -11.88 16.50
CA GLU A 61 17.63 -11.38 17.64
C GLU A 61 17.03 -10.02 17.35
N LEU A 62 17.79 -9.13 16.71
CA LEU A 62 17.30 -7.82 16.30
C LEU A 62 16.12 -7.95 15.34
N ASP A 63 16.21 -8.79 14.31
CA ASP A 63 15.13 -9.01 13.38
C ASP A 63 13.87 -9.51 14.08
N GLY A 64 14.01 -10.44 15.03
CA GLY A 64 12.91 -10.92 15.84
C GLY A 64 12.23 -9.82 16.64
N LEU A 65 13.00 -8.92 17.24
CA LEU A 65 12.48 -7.78 18.00
C LEU A 65 11.72 -6.81 17.09
N ILE A 66 12.25 -6.54 15.91
CA ILE A 66 11.61 -5.64 14.94
C ILE A 66 10.29 -6.24 14.44
N TYR A 67 10.30 -7.47 13.97
CA TYR A 67 9.11 -8.13 13.41
C TYR A 67 8.00 -8.33 14.45
N ASN A 68 8.34 -8.46 15.72
CA ASN A 68 7.36 -8.60 16.79
C ASN A 68 6.94 -7.28 17.42
N HIS A 69 7.55 -6.17 17.02
CA HIS A 69 7.18 -4.86 17.55
C HIS A 69 5.82 -4.41 17.01
N GLU A 70 5.03 -3.77 17.87
CA GLU A 70 3.69 -3.32 17.56
C GLU A 70 3.65 -2.40 16.34
N LYS A 71 4.56 -1.44 16.24
CA LYS A 71 4.66 -0.53 15.09
C LYS A 71 4.84 -1.28 13.78
N PHE A 72 5.66 -2.32 13.76
CA PHE A 72 5.91 -3.11 12.57
C PHE A 72 4.68 -3.96 12.22
N ARG A 73 4.01 -4.53 13.20
CA ARG A 73 2.78 -5.31 13.00
C ARG A 73 1.66 -4.43 12.42
N ASP A 74 1.47 -3.24 12.98
CA ASP A 74 0.47 -2.29 12.49
C ASP A 74 0.77 -1.89 11.04
N PHE A 75 2.03 -1.61 10.75
CA PHE A 75 2.46 -1.32 9.38
C PHE A 75 2.17 -2.49 8.45
N THR A 76 2.52 -3.72 8.83
CA THR A 76 2.31 -4.92 8.01
C THR A 76 0.83 -5.12 7.70
N ASN A 77 -0.05 -4.89 8.66
CA ASN A 77 -1.49 -4.99 8.47
C ASN A 77 -2.00 -3.93 7.46
N ARG A 78 -1.57 -2.68 7.58
CA ARG A 78 -1.91 -1.60 6.64
C ARG A 78 -1.39 -1.89 5.24
N TYR A 79 -0.16 -2.38 5.14
CA TYR A 79 0.46 -2.74 3.87
C TYR A 79 -0.30 -3.87 3.18
N SER A 80 -0.66 -4.91 3.92
CA SER A 80 -1.45 -6.02 3.41
C SER A 80 -2.80 -5.57 2.86
N GLU A 81 -3.50 -4.69 3.57
CA GLU A 81 -4.79 -4.13 3.13
C GLU A 81 -4.63 -3.30 1.84
N THR A 82 -3.58 -2.49 1.76
CA THR A 82 -3.30 -1.68 0.56
C THR A 82 -2.99 -2.57 -0.64
N LEU A 83 -2.21 -3.63 -0.45
CA LEU A 83 -1.91 -4.60 -1.52
C LEU A 83 -3.18 -5.30 -2.01
N LYS A 84 -4.07 -5.69 -1.11
CA LYS A 84 -5.35 -6.30 -1.48
C LYS A 84 -6.18 -5.36 -2.34
N LYS A 85 -6.26 -4.09 -1.97
CA LYS A 85 -6.98 -3.08 -2.73
C LYS A 85 -6.37 -2.90 -4.13
N ARG A 86 -5.05 -2.82 -4.22
CA ARG A 86 -4.34 -2.71 -5.49
C ARG A 86 -4.64 -3.92 -6.39
N ASN A 87 -4.56 -5.12 -5.85
CA ASN A 87 -4.80 -6.34 -6.60
C ASN A 87 -6.25 -6.43 -7.09
N ARG A 88 -7.22 -6.00 -6.29
CA ARG A 88 -8.62 -5.91 -6.71
C ARG A 88 -8.80 -4.91 -7.85
N ALA A 89 -8.14 -3.77 -7.79
CA ALA A 89 -8.18 -2.79 -8.87
C ALA A 89 -7.60 -3.34 -10.16
N LYS A 90 -6.50 -4.11 -10.10
CA LYS A 90 -5.92 -4.78 -11.26
C LYS A 90 -6.87 -5.77 -11.92
N ILE A 91 -7.59 -6.55 -11.14
CA ILE A 91 -8.54 -7.55 -11.65
C ILE A 91 -9.71 -6.86 -12.34
N ARG A 92 -10.18 -5.74 -11.82
CA ARG A 92 -11.28 -4.96 -12.39
C ARG A 92 -10.88 -4.11 -13.58
N PHE A 93 -9.64 -3.77 -13.68
CA PHE A 93 -9.11 -2.93 -14.75
C PHE A 93 -8.79 -3.72 -16.00
#